data_5d72e824499573d0ab17a7da9380f956
#
_entry.id   5d72e824499573d0ab17a7da9380f956
#
_cell.length_a   1.000
_cell.length_b   1.000
_cell.length_c   1.000
_cell.angle_alpha   90.00
_cell.angle_beta   90.00
_cell.angle_gamma   90.00
#
_symmetry.space_group_name_H-M   'P 1'
#
loop_
_entity.id
_entity.type
_entity.pdbx_description
1 polymer ?
#
loop_
_entity_poly.entity_id
_entity_poly.type
_entity_poly.pdbx_seq_one_letter_code
_entity_poly.pdbx_strand_id
1 'polypeptide(L)'
;MASRHLFFVRAIAAISGVYDGAVGLVLLLVPGLLAAGFGVEPAHPRIFSDLNALFLIAIGVGYYWPWRHPVGSRWYLWVMGPGLKGAGAAAFVVDYVIRHSPASFLLFAASDGTLAILTLVALLRSSGVRDEPPAGARR
;
A
#
# COMPACT_ATOMS: atom_id res chain seq x y z
N MET A 1 14.77 3.28 21.98
CA MET A 1 14.24 4.06 20.83
C MET A 1 14.05 3.20 19.57
N ALA A 2 14.98 2.33 19.22
CA ALA A 2 14.89 1.44 18.05
C ALA A 2 13.62 0.58 17.99
N SER A 3 13.17 0.01 19.11
CA SER A 3 11.96 -0.83 19.17
C SER A 3 10.68 -0.08 18.78
N ARG A 4 10.55 1.20 19.12
CA ARG A 4 9.39 2.01 18.74
C ARG A 4 9.34 2.29 17.23
N HIS A 5 10.48 2.54 16.59
CA HIS A 5 10.53 2.76 15.15
C HIS A 5 10.17 1.50 14.37
N LEU A 6 10.66 0.34 14.80
CA LEU A 6 10.32 -0.94 14.18
C LEU A 6 8.84 -1.31 14.38
N PHE A 7 8.27 -1.01 15.54
CA PHE A 7 6.83 -1.17 15.78
C PHE A 7 6.01 -0.35 14.78
N PHE A 8 6.40 0.91 14.54
CA PHE A 8 5.71 1.79 13.62
C PHE A 8 5.78 1.27 12.17
N VAL A 9 6.94 0.79 11.74
CA VAL A 9 7.12 0.16 10.42
C VAL A 9 6.23 -1.07 10.26
N ARG A 10 6.16 -1.95 11.28
CA ARG A 10 5.28 -3.12 11.28
C ARG A 10 3.80 -2.73 11.21
N ALA A 11 3.38 -1.75 12.00
CA ALA A 11 2.00 -1.28 12.01
C ALA A 11 1.57 -0.75 10.64
N ILE A 12 2.40 0.09 10.01
CA ILE A 12 2.12 0.62 8.67
C ILE A 12 2.08 -0.51 7.64
N ALA A 13 3.00 -1.47 7.70
CA ALA A 13 2.99 -2.62 6.80
C ALA A 13 1.70 -3.45 6.96
N ALA A 14 1.27 -3.71 8.20
CA ALA A 14 0.02 -4.42 8.45
C ALA A 14 -1.20 -3.67 7.93
N ILE A 15 -1.29 -2.36 8.20
CA ILE A 15 -2.40 -1.52 7.73
C ILE A 15 -2.44 -1.49 6.20
N SER A 16 -1.29 -1.29 5.54
CA SER A 16 -1.21 -1.30 4.07
C SER A 16 -1.62 -2.64 3.48
N GLY A 17 -1.14 -3.75 4.07
CA GLY A 17 -1.48 -5.09 3.62
C GLY A 17 -2.98 -5.41 3.73
N VAL A 18 -3.59 -5.06 4.87
CA VAL A 18 -5.04 -5.22 5.09
C VAL A 18 -5.83 -4.33 4.13
N TYR A 19 -5.42 -3.08 3.95
CA TYR A 19 -6.08 -2.15 3.05
C TYR A 19 -6.06 -2.65 1.60
N ASP A 20 -4.89 -2.97 1.06
CA ASP A 20 -4.77 -3.44 -0.33
C ASP A 20 -5.50 -4.78 -0.53
N GLY A 21 -5.36 -5.71 0.41
CA GLY A 21 -6.06 -7.00 0.38
C GLY A 21 -7.59 -6.84 0.43
N ALA A 22 -8.10 -5.97 1.30
CA ALA A 22 -9.54 -5.73 1.42
C ALA A 22 -10.11 -5.06 0.17
N VAL A 23 -9.45 -4.03 -0.35
CA VAL A 23 -9.88 -3.37 -1.61
C VAL A 23 -9.85 -4.37 -2.76
N GLY A 24 -8.78 -5.18 -2.86
CA GLY A 24 -8.66 -6.22 -3.87
C GLY A 24 -9.77 -7.28 -3.77
N LEU A 25 -10.09 -7.74 -2.56
CA LEU A 25 -11.19 -8.71 -2.36
C LEU A 25 -12.55 -8.12 -2.73
N VAL A 26 -12.84 -6.88 -2.35
CA VAL A 26 -14.10 -6.20 -2.73
C VAL A 26 -14.17 -6.05 -4.24
N LEU A 27 -13.09 -5.63 -4.88
CA LEU A 27 -13.02 -5.46 -6.33
C LEU A 27 -13.19 -6.79 -7.07
N LEU A 28 -12.68 -7.89 -6.53
CA LEU A 28 -12.80 -9.23 -7.13
C LEU A 28 -14.22 -9.80 -6.98
N LEU A 29 -14.78 -9.71 -5.78
CA LEU A 29 -16.02 -10.40 -5.44
C LEU A 29 -17.26 -9.58 -5.83
N VAL A 30 -17.23 -8.27 -5.63
CA VAL A 30 -18.38 -7.37 -5.83
C VAL A 30 -18.00 -6.06 -6.55
N PRO A 31 -17.39 -6.13 -7.75
CA PRO A 31 -16.91 -4.94 -8.45
C PRO A 31 -18.02 -3.92 -8.74
N GLY A 32 -19.25 -4.36 -8.97
CA GLY A 32 -20.38 -3.49 -9.19
C GLY A 32 -20.75 -2.66 -7.97
N LEU A 33 -20.58 -3.19 -6.76
CA LEU A 33 -20.80 -2.45 -5.52
C LEU A 33 -19.77 -1.32 -5.35
N LEU A 34 -18.51 -1.63 -5.65
CA LEU A 34 -17.44 -0.64 -5.61
C LEU A 34 -17.69 0.46 -6.65
N ALA A 35 -17.99 0.07 -7.90
CA ALA A 35 -18.27 1.02 -8.98
C ALA A 35 -19.45 1.94 -8.64
N ALA A 36 -20.56 1.39 -8.11
CA ALA A 36 -21.71 2.16 -7.66
C ALA A 36 -21.35 3.14 -6.53
N GLY A 37 -20.53 2.71 -5.56
CA GLY A 37 -20.05 3.56 -4.48
C GLY A 37 -19.18 4.74 -4.95
N PHE A 38 -18.48 4.55 -6.06
CA PHE A 38 -17.66 5.60 -6.68
C PHE A 38 -18.40 6.38 -7.78
N GLY A 39 -19.63 6.03 -8.10
CA GLY A 39 -20.43 6.73 -9.12
C GLY A 39 -19.93 6.50 -10.54
N VAL A 40 -19.37 5.34 -10.83
CA VAL A 40 -18.83 4.96 -12.13
C VAL A 40 -19.43 3.64 -12.62
N GLU A 41 -19.33 3.38 -13.92
CA GLU A 41 -19.67 2.08 -14.47
C GLU A 41 -18.61 1.03 -14.13
N PRO A 42 -18.99 -0.24 -13.90
CA PRO A 42 -18.04 -1.32 -13.75
C PRO A 42 -17.13 -1.44 -14.98
N ALA A 43 -15.85 -1.80 -14.75
CA ALA A 43 -14.90 -1.97 -15.84
C ALA A 43 -15.38 -3.04 -16.83
N HIS A 44 -15.29 -2.71 -18.12
CA HIS A 44 -15.63 -3.62 -19.19
C HIS A 44 -14.50 -3.70 -20.23
N PRO A 45 -14.05 -4.91 -20.60
CA PRO A 45 -14.44 -6.21 -20.07
C PRO A 45 -13.98 -6.43 -18.62
N ARG A 46 -14.71 -7.24 -17.88
CA ARG A 46 -14.52 -7.50 -16.44
C ARG A 46 -13.10 -7.95 -16.06
N ILE A 47 -12.41 -8.60 -16.98
CA ILE A 47 -11.04 -9.11 -16.74
C ILE A 47 -10.07 -8.01 -16.26
N PHE A 48 -10.26 -6.74 -16.66
CA PHE A 48 -9.42 -5.65 -16.18
C PHE A 48 -9.61 -5.40 -14.67
N SER A 49 -10.85 -5.49 -14.20
CA SER A 49 -11.17 -5.40 -12.76
C SER A 49 -10.60 -6.59 -12.00
N ASP A 50 -10.78 -7.80 -12.53
CA ASP A 50 -10.31 -9.03 -11.89
C ASP A 50 -8.78 -9.05 -11.78
N LEU A 51 -8.05 -8.66 -12.83
CA LEU A 51 -6.58 -8.56 -12.80
C LEU A 51 -6.11 -7.50 -11.79
N ASN A 52 -6.74 -6.32 -11.78
CA ASN A 52 -6.39 -5.29 -10.82
C ASN A 52 -6.63 -5.75 -9.37
N ALA A 53 -7.73 -6.47 -9.14
CA ALA A 53 -8.05 -7.07 -7.86
C ALA A 53 -6.98 -8.08 -7.41
N LEU A 54 -6.56 -8.97 -8.31
CA LEU A 54 -5.50 -9.95 -8.04
C LEU A 54 -4.16 -9.28 -7.74
N PHE A 55 -3.80 -8.21 -8.44
CA PHE A 55 -2.60 -7.43 -8.14
C PHE A 55 -2.68 -6.80 -6.75
N LEU A 56 -3.80 -6.20 -6.38
CA LEU A 56 -3.98 -5.61 -5.05
C LEU A 56 -3.88 -6.66 -3.94
N ILE A 57 -4.49 -7.84 -4.14
CA ILE A 57 -4.38 -8.96 -3.19
C ILE A 57 -2.92 -9.41 -3.07
N ALA A 58 -2.22 -9.58 -4.18
CA ALA A 58 -0.81 -10.00 -4.18
C ALA A 58 0.09 -8.98 -3.47
N ILE A 59 -0.12 -7.68 -3.70
CA ILE A 59 0.57 -6.59 -3.00
C ILE A 59 0.26 -6.66 -1.51
N GLY A 60 -1.02 -6.82 -1.14
CA GLY A 60 -1.45 -6.94 0.25
C GLY A 60 -0.77 -8.11 0.97
N VAL A 61 -0.71 -9.28 0.34
CA VAL A 61 0.01 -10.45 0.86
C VAL A 61 1.51 -10.18 0.97
N GLY A 62 2.10 -9.46 0.02
CA GLY A 62 3.51 -9.09 0.04
C GLY A 62 3.92 -8.27 1.26
N TYR A 63 3.01 -7.49 1.85
CA TYR A 63 3.25 -6.75 3.09
C TYR A 63 3.47 -7.64 4.32
N TYR A 64 3.18 -8.95 4.24
CA TYR A 64 3.49 -9.91 5.28
C TYR A 64 4.99 -9.91 5.63
N TRP A 65 5.87 -9.83 4.62
CA TRP A 65 7.32 -9.85 4.85
C TRP A 65 7.84 -8.64 5.64
N PRO A 66 7.56 -7.37 5.26
CA PRO A 66 7.98 -6.23 6.06
C PRO A 66 7.30 -6.15 7.43
N TRP A 67 6.11 -6.72 7.59
CA TRP A 67 5.51 -6.86 8.90
C TRP A 67 6.31 -7.81 9.80
N ARG A 68 6.77 -8.95 9.27
CA ARG A 68 7.57 -9.93 10.03
C ARG A 68 9.03 -9.51 10.14
N HIS A 69 9.61 -9.01 9.06
CA HIS A 69 11.04 -8.71 8.92
C HIS A 69 11.24 -7.26 8.44
N PRO A 70 10.95 -6.25 9.30
CA PRO A 70 10.89 -4.84 8.86
C PRO A 70 12.23 -4.28 8.38
N VAL A 71 13.35 -4.80 8.85
CA VAL A 71 14.70 -4.36 8.42
C VAL A 71 15.08 -5.02 7.10
N GLY A 72 15.01 -6.34 7.01
CA GLY A 72 15.40 -7.10 5.82
C GLY A 72 14.51 -6.85 4.59
N SER A 73 13.26 -6.41 4.80
CA SER A 73 12.29 -6.18 3.71
C SER A 73 12.04 -4.69 3.43
N ARG A 74 12.95 -3.80 3.81
CA ARG A 74 12.80 -2.35 3.62
C ARG A 74 12.62 -1.95 2.15
N TRP A 75 13.27 -2.65 1.24
CA TRP A 75 13.16 -2.40 -0.19
C TRP A 75 11.70 -2.52 -0.67
N TYR A 76 10.95 -3.50 -0.15
CA TYR A 76 9.54 -3.68 -0.46
C TYR A 76 8.72 -2.46 -0.03
N LEU A 77 8.97 -1.96 1.18
CA LEU A 77 8.28 -0.76 1.67
C LEU A 77 8.63 0.49 0.87
N TRP A 78 9.88 0.63 0.38
CA TRP A 78 10.25 1.73 -0.51
C TRP A 78 9.48 1.68 -1.83
N VAL A 79 9.38 0.50 -2.43
CA VAL A 79 8.71 0.32 -3.72
C VAL A 79 7.19 0.45 -3.58
N MET A 80 6.58 -0.24 -2.61
CA MET A 80 5.12 -0.31 -2.50
C MET A 80 4.52 0.89 -1.73
N GLY A 81 5.25 1.48 -0.79
CA GLY A 81 4.82 2.67 -0.04
C GLY A 81 4.98 3.94 -0.85
N PRO A 82 6.08 4.71 -0.65
CA PRO A 82 6.24 5.98 -1.35
C PRO A 82 6.28 5.82 -2.87
N GLY A 83 6.80 4.72 -3.41
CA GLY A 83 6.83 4.45 -4.85
C GLY A 83 5.43 4.23 -5.42
N LEU A 84 4.84 3.06 -5.21
CA LEU A 84 3.58 2.68 -5.87
C LEU A 84 2.38 3.49 -5.34
N LYS A 85 2.21 3.56 -4.01
CA LYS A 85 1.08 4.31 -3.43
C LYS A 85 1.20 5.82 -3.69
N GLY A 86 2.41 6.37 -3.63
CA GLY A 86 2.65 7.78 -3.98
C GLY A 86 2.34 8.06 -5.45
N ALA A 87 2.79 7.22 -6.37
CA ALA A 87 2.48 7.33 -7.78
C ALA A 87 0.98 7.14 -8.06
N GLY A 88 0.33 6.18 -7.40
CA GLY A 88 -1.11 5.95 -7.49
C GLY A 88 -1.92 7.16 -7.02
N ALA A 89 -1.56 7.72 -5.86
CA ALA A 89 -2.20 8.94 -5.35
C ALA A 89 -2.06 10.11 -6.32
N ALA A 90 -0.86 10.32 -6.86
CA ALA A 90 -0.61 11.35 -7.87
C ALA A 90 -1.42 11.10 -9.15
N ALA A 91 -1.51 9.85 -9.61
CA ALA A 91 -2.29 9.49 -10.79
C ALA A 91 -3.78 9.82 -10.61
N PHE A 92 -4.38 9.52 -9.46
CA PHE A 92 -5.78 9.87 -9.17
C PHE A 92 -6.02 11.40 -9.14
N VAL A 93 -5.06 12.17 -8.59
CA VAL A 93 -5.17 13.64 -8.60
C VAL A 93 -5.06 14.17 -10.04
N VAL A 94 -4.12 13.68 -10.82
CA VAL A 94 -3.93 14.07 -12.23
C VAL A 94 -5.17 13.71 -13.05
N ASP A 95 -5.72 12.52 -12.84
CA ASP A 95 -6.92 12.06 -13.55
C ASP A 95 -8.14 12.95 -13.22
N TYR A 96 -8.32 13.30 -11.95
CA TYR A 96 -9.36 14.24 -11.52
C TYR A 96 -9.21 15.61 -12.18
N VAL A 97 -7.98 16.18 -12.21
CA VAL A 97 -7.74 17.53 -12.72
C VAL A 97 -7.81 17.58 -14.26
N ILE A 98 -7.28 16.57 -14.93
CA ILE A 98 -7.14 16.60 -16.41
C ILE A 98 -8.32 15.94 -17.11
N ARG A 99 -8.82 14.81 -16.58
CA ARG A 99 -9.86 14.01 -17.23
C ARG A 99 -11.24 14.23 -16.61
N HIS A 100 -11.32 15.04 -15.54
CA HIS A 100 -12.57 15.34 -14.83
C HIS A 100 -13.28 14.08 -14.28
N SER A 101 -12.48 13.08 -13.87
CA SER A 101 -13.00 11.87 -13.23
C SER A 101 -13.74 12.20 -11.93
N PRO A 102 -14.68 11.35 -11.46
CA PRO A 102 -15.47 11.61 -10.26
C PRO A 102 -14.58 11.92 -9.04
N ALA A 103 -14.97 12.93 -8.26
CA ALA A 103 -14.24 13.36 -7.06
C ALA A 103 -14.12 12.25 -6.00
N SER A 104 -14.99 11.23 -6.06
CA SER A 104 -14.91 10.03 -5.23
C SER A 104 -13.57 9.30 -5.34
N PHE A 105 -12.90 9.33 -6.50
CA PHE A 105 -11.56 8.74 -6.67
C PHE A 105 -10.47 9.44 -5.86
N LEU A 106 -10.70 10.69 -5.42
CA LEU A 106 -9.78 11.36 -4.50
C LEU A 106 -9.71 10.68 -3.12
N LEU A 107 -10.67 9.81 -2.78
CA LEU A 107 -10.56 8.96 -1.58
C LEU A 107 -9.37 8.00 -1.69
N PHE A 108 -9.12 7.43 -2.86
CA PHE A 108 -7.92 6.62 -3.10
C PHE A 108 -6.66 7.47 -3.07
N ALA A 109 -6.69 8.66 -3.66
CA ALA A 109 -5.56 9.60 -3.57
C ALA A 109 -5.23 9.95 -2.12
N ALA A 110 -6.25 10.21 -1.29
CA ALA A 110 -6.07 10.55 0.12
C ALA A 110 -5.54 9.35 0.94
N SER A 111 -6.12 8.16 0.77
CA SER A 111 -5.70 6.96 1.52
C SER A 111 -4.30 6.50 1.12
N ASP A 112 -4.03 6.34 -0.18
CA ASP A 112 -2.72 5.92 -0.67
C ASP A 112 -1.65 6.98 -0.42
N GLY A 113 -1.96 8.26 -0.62
CA GLY A 113 -1.05 9.36 -0.32
C GLY A 113 -0.68 9.42 1.17
N THR A 114 -1.66 9.23 2.06
CA THR A 114 -1.41 9.15 3.50
C THR A 114 -0.50 7.97 3.84
N LEU A 115 -0.80 6.77 3.33
CA LEU A 115 0.01 5.58 3.57
C LEU A 115 1.43 5.73 2.97
N ALA A 116 1.56 6.37 1.81
CA ALA A 116 2.86 6.66 1.19
C ALA A 116 3.71 7.57 2.09
N ILE A 117 3.14 8.68 2.59
CA ILE A 117 3.83 9.63 3.49
C ILE A 117 4.20 8.95 4.81
N LEU A 118 3.27 8.23 5.44
CA LEU A 118 3.54 7.53 6.70
C LEU A 118 4.65 6.48 6.54
N THR A 119 4.63 5.74 5.43
CA THR A 119 5.67 4.76 5.11
C THR A 119 7.01 5.44 4.91
N LEU A 120 7.06 6.54 4.15
CA LEU A 120 8.28 7.33 3.94
C LEU A 120 8.87 7.82 5.26
N VAL A 121 8.06 8.43 6.12
CA VAL A 121 8.48 8.93 7.44
C VAL A 121 9.01 7.79 8.32
N ALA A 122 8.32 6.63 8.33
CA ALA A 122 8.76 5.47 9.09
C ALA A 122 10.11 4.93 8.58
N LEU A 123 10.30 4.85 7.27
CA LEU A 123 11.55 4.41 6.65
C LEU A 123 12.71 5.35 6.96
N LEU A 124 12.50 6.67 6.85
CA LEU A 124 13.53 7.66 7.16
C LEU A 124 13.93 7.61 8.64
N ARG A 125 12.97 7.51 9.55
CA ARG A 125 13.23 7.43 11.01
C ARG A 125 13.88 6.13 11.44
N SER A 126 13.70 5.05 10.69
CA SER A 126 14.29 3.74 10.98
C SER A 126 15.61 3.47 10.24
N SER A 127 16.13 4.42 9.47
CA SER A 127 17.34 4.23 8.63
C SER A 127 18.62 3.92 9.41
N GLY A 128 18.69 4.31 10.68
CA GLY A 128 19.83 3.99 11.57
C GLY A 128 19.74 2.64 12.29
N VAL A 129 18.60 1.93 12.15
CA VAL A 129 18.44 0.62 12.82
C VAL A 129 19.04 -0.46 11.92
N ARG A 130 20.13 -1.08 12.38
CA ARG A 130 20.74 -2.25 11.74
C ARG A 130 20.23 -3.52 12.43
N ASP A 131 20.17 -4.63 11.69
CA ASP A 131 20.01 -5.95 12.31
C ASP A 131 21.27 -6.19 13.16
N GLU A 132 21.13 -6.24 14.48
CA GLU A 132 22.21 -6.77 15.31
C GLU A 132 22.41 -8.23 14.93
N PRO A 133 23.65 -8.63 14.57
CA PRO A 133 23.92 -10.03 14.33
C PRO A 133 23.59 -10.81 15.62
N PRO A 134 23.02 -12.01 15.49
CA PRO A 134 22.68 -12.82 16.64
C PRO A 134 23.89 -12.97 17.56
N ALA A 135 23.69 -12.82 18.87
CA ALA A 135 24.69 -12.73 19.92
C ALA A 135 25.70 -13.91 19.99
N GLY A 136 25.72 -14.82 19.04
CA GLY A 136 26.64 -15.96 18.90
C GLY A 136 27.55 -15.91 17.68
N ALA A 137 27.47 -14.90 16.82
CA ALA A 137 28.31 -14.84 15.58
C ALA A 137 29.70 -14.19 15.76
N ARG A 138 30.09 -13.86 16.96
CA ARG A 138 31.44 -13.41 17.26
C ARG A 138 32.26 -14.60 17.80
N ARG A 139 32.74 -15.45 16.91
CA ARG A 139 33.87 -16.35 17.16
C ARG A 139 34.87 -16.25 16.03
#